data_0ce55c4abbe1ffacd456dc3173c0c0da
#
_entry.id   0ce55c4abbe1ffacd456dc3173c0c0da
#
_cell.length_a   1.000
_cell.length_b   1.000
_cell.length_c   1.000
_cell.angle_alpha   90.00
_cell.angle_beta   90.00
_cell.angle_gamma   90.00
#
_symmetry.space_group_name_H-M   'P 1'
#
loop_
_entity.id
_entity.type
_entity.pdbx_description
1 polymer ?
#
loop_
_entity_poly.entity_id
_entity_poly.type
_entity_poly.pdbx_seq_one_letter_code
_entity_poly.pdbx_strand_id
1 'polypeptide(L)'
;MRARLGDRVRDRQLAVANTTTLNLSYGLGLVAEGTGILLNNELDDFAAKPGAPNAYGLIGGDANAPAPRKRPLSSMTPTIVLKDGKPFLVTGTPGGSRIITTGLQVVTNVSDRGMNIAQAVAAARLHHQWLPDEVEAERGVSPDLIRSLEARGDIVVVREPWGSANSIAITPDGLAGAADPRTRGSLAVGY
;
A
#
# COMPACT_ATOMS: atom_id res chain seq x y z
N MET A 1 -1.30 6.25 6.90
CA MET A 1 -0.53 6.79 5.78
C MET A 1 -1.00 8.22 5.49
N ARG A 2 -0.09 9.16 5.20
CA ARG A 2 -0.43 10.53 4.80
C ARG A 2 0.26 10.86 3.49
N ALA A 3 -0.52 11.23 2.47
CA ALA A 3 -0.02 11.93 1.30
C ALA A 3 -0.34 13.43 1.48
N ARG A 4 0.65 14.30 1.32
CA ARG A 4 0.47 15.75 1.38
C ARG A 4 1.04 16.38 0.12
N LEU A 5 0.29 17.32 -0.44
CA LEU A 5 0.85 18.35 -1.30
C LEU A 5 0.98 19.61 -0.44
N GLY A 6 2.20 20.14 -0.32
CA GLY A 6 2.47 21.31 0.50
C GLY A 6 2.09 22.61 -0.21
N ASP A 7 2.07 23.70 0.57
CA ASP A 7 1.70 25.05 0.11
C ASP A 7 2.49 25.53 -1.11
N ARG A 8 1.83 26.32 -1.96
CA ARG A 8 2.47 27.11 -3.01
C ARG A 8 3.50 28.07 -2.40
N VAL A 9 4.75 27.69 -2.44
CA VAL A 9 5.82 28.67 -2.40
C VAL A 9 6.09 29.04 -3.84
N ARG A 10 5.54 30.16 -4.31
CA ARG A 10 5.74 30.78 -5.64
C ARG A 10 6.46 29.89 -6.65
N ASP A 11 5.70 29.22 -7.52
CA ASP A 11 6.15 28.38 -8.63
C ASP A 11 6.81 27.02 -8.32
N ARG A 12 6.88 26.59 -7.07
CA ARG A 12 7.36 25.25 -6.71
C ARG A 12 6.29 24.48 -5.96
N GLN A 13 5.81 23.40 -6.55
CA GLN A 13 4.92 22.44 -5.87
C GLN A 13 5.81 21.42 -5.14
N LEU A 14 5.58 21.26 -3.83
CA LEU A 14 6.19 20.22 -3.04
C LEU A 14 5.18 19.05 -2.92
N ALA A 15 5.59 17.87 -3.34
CA ALA A 15 4.82 16.65 -3.17
C ALA A 15 5.50 15.75 -2.15
N VAL A 16 4.73 15.23 -1.19
CA VAL A 16 5.23 14.31 -0.17
C VAL A 16 4.37 13.06 -0.13
N ALA A 17 4.98 11.90 -0.31
CA ALA A 17 4.38 10.61 -0.01
C ALA A 17 5.08 10.02 1.22
N ASN A 18 4.32 9.77 2.28
CA ASN A 18 4.87 9.25 3.54
C ASN A 18 4.07 8.04 4.00
N THR A 19 4.76 6.94 4.25
CA THR A 19 4.23 5.74 4.91
C THR A 19 4.98 5.55 6.22
N THR A 20 4.26 5.44 7.32
CA THR A 20 4.81 5.14 8.65
C THR A 20 4.07 3.95 9.24
N THR A 21 4.77 3.11 9.99
CA THR A 21 4.21 1.86 10.50
C THR A 21 4.79 1.51 11.87
N LEU A 22 4.10 0.65 12.58
CA LEU A 22 4.59 -0.11 13.73
C LEU A 22 4.70 -1.61 13.37
N ASN A 23 4.62 -1.94 12.09
CA ASN A 23 4.38 -3.22 11.44
C ASN A 23 2.92 -3.67 11.63
N LEU A 24 2.52 -4.30 12.70
CA LEU A 24 1.10 -4.59 12.99
C LEU A 24 0.37 -3.34 13.51
N SER A 25 -0.97 -3.36 13.49
CA SER A 25 -1.83 -2.21 13.83
C SER A 25 -1.51 -1.56 15.18
N TYR A 26 -1.06 -2.34 16.14
CA TYR A 26 -0.63 -1.90 17.47
C TYR A 26 0.79 -2.36 17.81
N GLY A 27 1.62 -2.65 16.81
CA GLY A 27 2.96 -3.18 16.99
C GLY A 27 2.96 -4.43 17.86
N LEU A 28 3.73 -4.42 18.96
CA LEU A 28 3.75 -5.49 19.97
C LEU A 28 2.50 -5.50 20.87
N GLY A 29 1.63 -4.49 20.81
CA GLY A 29 0.56 -4.30 21.78
C GLY A 29 1.04 -3.87 23.17
N LEU A 30 2.29 -3.42 23.28
CA LEU A 30 2.92 -2.97 24.51
C LEU A 30 3.22 -1.48 24.45
N VAL A 31 3.02 -0.80 25.57
CA VAL A 31 3.41 0.61 25.76
C VAL A 31 4.67 0.65 26.59
N ALA A 32 5.66 1.43 26.15
CA ALA A 32 6.85 1.69 26.94
C ALA A 32 6.46 2.43 28.22
N GLU A 33 6.79 1.86 29.38
CA GLU A 33 6.40 2.38 30.68
C GLU A 33 6.81 3.85 30.86
N GLY A 34 5.90 4.67 31.37
CA GLY A 34 6.12 6.10 31.63
C GLY A 34 6.13 7.00 30.38
N THR A 35 5.99 6.47 29.16
CA THR A 35 6.14 7.26 27.93
C THR A 35 4.86 7.42 27.12
N GLY A 36 3.90 6.49 27.24
CA GLY A 36 2.72 6.42 26.37
C GLY A 36 3.02 5.97 24.94
N ILE A 37 4.25 5.56 24.62
CA ILE A 37 4.70 5.17 23.27
C ILE A 37 4.41 3.67 23.06
N LEU A 38 3.62 3.34 22.03
CA LEU A 38 3.44 1.98 21.55
C LEU A 38 4.74 1.48 20.91
N LEU A 39 5.16 0.28 21.30
CA LEU A 39 6.35 -0.37 20.75
C LEU A 39 6.00 -1.06 19.44
N ASN A 40 6.84 -0.89 18.42
CA ASN A 40 6.71 -1.57 17.16
C ASN A 40 7.10 -3.06 17.25
N ASN A 41 6.72 -3.86 16.25
CA ASN A 41 7.18 -5.24 16.06
C ASN A 41 7.89 -5.43 14.70
N GLU A 42 8.65 -4.44 14.26
CA GLU A 42 9.36 -4.43 12.97
C GLU A 42 10.40 -5.54 12.83
N LEU A 43 10.79 -6.20 13.92
CA LEU A 43 11.66 -7.38 13.84
C LEU A 43 11.04 -8.55 13.08
N ASP A 44 9.70 -8.60 12.96
CA ASP A 44 8.98 -9.59 12.17
C ASP A 44 9.18 -9.41 10.65
N ASP A 45 9.63 -8.24 10.20
CA ASP A 45 10.00 -8.00 8.80
C ASP A 45 11.34 -8.66 8.42
N PHE A 46 12.15 -9.12 9.40
CA PHE A 46 13.26 -10.01 9.13
C PHE A 46 12.79 -11.46 8.92
N ALA A 47 13.59 -12.22 8.17
CA ALA A 47 13.50 -13.68 8.14
C ALA A 47 14.12 -14.27 9.41
N ALA A 48 13.42 -14.12 10.54
CA ALA A 48 13.91 -14.62 11.83
C ALA A 48 14.12 -16.15 11.82
N LYS A 49 13.33 -16.86 11.02
CA LYS A 49 13.50 -18.28 10.69
C LYS A 49 13.41 -18.44 9.17
N PRO A 50 14.53 -18.53 8.45
CA PRO A 50 14.56 -18.72 7.01
C PRO A 50 13.67 -19.90 6.58
N GLY A 51 12.87 -19.69 5.53
CA GLY A 51 11.91 -20.66 5.03
C GLY A 51 10.59 -20.75 5.80
N ALA A 52 10.42 -20.02 6.90
CA ALA A 52 9.14 -19.91 7.59
C ALA A 52 8.43 -18.59 7.25
N PRO A 53 7.07 -18.58 7.15
CA PRO A 53 6.33 -17.36 6.90
C PRO A 53 6.35 -16.41 8.12
N ASN A 54 6.39 -15.10 7.86
CA ASN A 54 6.15 -14.07 8.86
C ASN A 54 4.64 -13.81 9.05
N ALA A 55 4.26 -12.79 9.84
CA ALA A 55 2.86 -12.43 10.09
C ALA A 55 2.04 -12.11 8.83
N TYR A 56 2.69 -11.73 7.74
CA TYR A 56 2.07 -11.47 6.43
C TYR A 56 2.13 -12.66 5.46
N GLY A 57 2.61 -13.83 5.93
CA GLY A 57 2.79 -15.01 5.10
C GLY A 57 4.00 -14.95 4.17
N LEU A 58 4.86 -13.91 4.29
CA LEU A 58 6.06 -13.78 3.48
C LEU A 58 7.14 -14.74 3.97
N ILE A 59 7.73 -15.49 3.03
CA ILE A 59 8.83 -16.41 3.28
C ILE A 59 10.12 -15.76 2.85
N GLY A 60 11.01 -15.49 3.82
CA GLY A 60 12.31 -14.89 3.57
C GLY A 60 13.45 -15.92 3.68
N GLY A 61 14.58 -15.59 3.05
CA GLY A 61 15.83 -16.35 3.14
C GLY A 61 16.89 -15.65 4.01
N ASP A 62 18.08 -16.26 4.05
CA ASP A 62 19.23 -15.78 4.86
C ASP A 62 19.64 -14.34 4.55
N ALA A 63 19.40 -13.89 3.28
CA ALA A 63 19.67 -12.50 2.90
C ALA A 63 18.93 -11.47 3.76
N ASN A 64 17.78 -11.83 4.32
CA ASN A 64 17.00 -11.00 5.23
C ASN A 64 17.04 -11.47 6.70
N ALA A 65 17.97 -12.35 7.08
CA ALA A 65 18.14 -12.76 8.47
C ALA A 65 18.61 -11.59 9.35
N PRO A 66 18.22 -11.52 10.63
CA PRO A 66 18.66 -10.48 11.54
C PRO A 66 20.19 -10.46 11.70
N ALA A 67 20.78 -9.26 11.70
CA ALA A 67 22.20 -9.06 11.97
C ALA A 67 22.42 -7.68 12.59
N PRO A 68 23.53 -7.46 13.31
CA PRO A 68 23.86 -6.15 13.87
C PRO A 68 23.91 -5.06 12.79
N ARG A 69 23.27 -3.91 13.04
CA ARG A 69 23.19 -2.74 12.14
C ARG A 69 22.46 -3.01 10.80
N LYS A 70 21.76 -4.11 10.67
CA LYS A 70 21.01 -4.45 9.49
C LYS A 70 19.58 -3.91 9.60
N ARG A 71 19.05 -3.42 8.48
CA ARG A 71 17.64 -3.06 8.34
C ARG A 71 16.88 -4.24 7.75
N PRO A 72 15.64 -4.49 8.19
CA PRO A 72 14.78 -5.49 7.56
C PRO A 72 14.38 -5.08 6.15
N LEU A 73 13.88 -6.00 5.36
CA LEU A 73 13.08 -5.74 4.19
C LEU A 73 11.87 -4.87 4.60
N SER A 74 11.42 -4.00 3.71
CA SER A 74 10.17 -3.27 3.87
C SER A 74 9.35 -3.32 2.59
N SER A 75 8.05 -3.58 2.72
CA SER A 75 7.09 -3.51 1.62
C SER A 75 6.49 -2.11 1.45
N MET A 76 6.84 -1.15 2.30
CA MET A 76 6.35 0.23 2.19
C MET A 76 6.80 0.87 0.88
N THR A 77 5.85 1.33 0.08
CA THR A 77 6.06 1.93 -1.22
C THR A 77 5.34 3.28 -1.34
N PRO A 78 5.73 4.30 -0.54
CA PRO A 78 5.22 5.63 -0.79
C PRO A 78 5.69 6.09 -2.18
N THR A 79 4.74 6.48 -3.05
CA THR A 79 5.01 6.66 -4.47
C THR A 79 4.65 8.07 -4.93
N ILE A 80 5.55 8.70 -5.68
CA ILE A 80 5.29 9.91 -6.45
C ILE A 80 5.58 9.59 -7.92
N VAL A 81 4.57 9.72 -8.77
CA VAL A 81 4.70 9.56 -10.22
C VAL A 81 4.89 10.93 -10.85
N LEU A 82 5.88 11.03 -11.71
CA LEU A 82 6.14 12.22 -12.52
C LEU A 82 5.68 11.97 -13.96
N LYS A 83 5.06 12.99 -14.56
CA LYS A 83 4.76 13.06 -15.99
C LYS A 83 5.40 14.33 -16.54
N ASP A 84 6.22 14.19 -17.57
CA ASP A 84 6.97 15.30 -18.17
C ASP A 84 7.77 16.13 -17.14
N GLY A 85 8.38 15.44 -16.16
CA GLY A 85 9.19 16.03 -15.11
C GLY A 85 8.40 16.74 -13.98
N LYS A 86 7.07 16.68 -14.00
CA LYS A 86 6.19 17.29 -12.99
C LYS A 86 5.42 16.25 -12.20
N PRO A 87 5.13 16.49 -10.91
CA PRO A 87 4.28 15.58 -10.13
C PRO A 87 2.92 15.38 -10.82
N PHE A 88 2.54 14.11 -10.99
CA PHE A 88 1.29 13.70 -11.61
C PHE A 88 0.38 12.97 -10.63
N LEU A 89 0.95 12.08 -9.82
CA LEU A 89 0.21 11.29 -8.84
C LEU A 89 1.06 11.07 -7.59
N VAL A 90 0.44 11.24 -6.43
CA VAL A 90 1.01 10.87 -5.13
C VAL A 90 0.11 9.82 -4.51
N THR A 91 0.67 8.67 -4.15
CA THR A 91 -0.11 7.55 -3.60
C THR A 91 0.68 6.72 -2.62
N GLY A 92 -0.02 5.89 -1.88
CA GLY A 92 0.52 4.86 -1.02
C GLY A 92 -0.56 4.35 -0.06
N THR A 93 -0.28 3.22 0.60
CA THR A 93 -1.24 2.48 1.42
C THR A 93 -0.53 1.75 2.55
N PRO A 94 -1.17 1.46 3.69
CA PRO A 94 -0.78 0.37 4.57
C PRO A 94 -1.20 -0.98 3.98
N GLY A 95 -0.72 -2.11 4.54
CA GLY A 95 -1.23 -3.44 4.17
C GLY A 95 -0.17 -4.54 4.05
N GLY A 96 1.02 -4.38 4.63
CA GLY A 96 2.09 -5.38 4.55
C GLY A 96 2.49 -5.65 3.10
N SER A 97 2.59 -6.91 2.69
CA SER A 97 2.94 -7.31 1.32
C SER A 97 1.99 -6.77 0.25
N ARG A 98 0.70 -6.57 0.59
CA ARG A 98 -0.32 -6.04 -0.32
C ARG A 98 -0.11 -4.56 -0.68
N ILE A 99 0.78 -3.84 0.03
CA ILE A 99 1.12 -2.44 -0.28
C ILE A 99 1.60 -2.31 -1.73
N ILE A 100 2.50 -3.20 -2.15
CA ILE A 100 3.13 -3.15 -3.48
C ILE A 100 2.09 -3.28 -4.59
N THR A 101 1.26 -4.31 -4.52
CA THR A 101 0.23 -4.57 -5.54
C THR A 101 -0.90 -3.54 -5.52
N THR A 102 -1.26 -3.02 -4.35
CA THR A 102 -2.23 -1.93 -4.24
C THR A 102 -1.70 -0.65 -4.88
N GLY A 103 -0.46 -0.26 -4.57
CA GLY A 103 0.17 0.92 -5.17
C GLY A 103 0.27 0.80 -6.69
N LEU A 104 0.72 -0.37 -7.19
CA LEU A 104 0.79 -0.66 -8.62
C LEU A 104 -0.58 -0.50 -9.29
N GLN A 105 -1.64 -1.08 -8.72
CA GLN A 105 -2.98 -1.00 -9.31
C GLN A 105 -3.54 0.42 -9.31
N VAL A 106 -3.32 1.21 -8.27
CA VAL A 106 -3.73 2.64 -8.27
C VAL A 106 -3.00 3.40 -9.37
N VAL A 107 -1.69 3.21 -9.51
CA VAL A 107 -0.90 3.87 -10.57
C VAL A 107 -1.43 3.47 -11.95
N THR A 108 -1.54 2.19 -12.26
CA THR A 108 -1.98 1.71 -13.57
C THR A 108 -3.45 2.04 -13.87
N ASN A 109 -4.31 2.08 -12.86
CA ASN A 109 -5.70 2.52 -13.04
C ASN A 109 -5.78 3.97 -13.49
N VAL A 110 -4.91 4.85 -12.97
CA VAL A 110 -4.86 6.26 -13.39
C VAL A 110 -4.13 6.41 -14.72
N SER A 111 -2.90 5.84 -14.86
CA SER A 111 -2.04 6.07 -16.03
C SER A 111 -2.50 5.35 -17.29
N ASP A 112 -2.91 4.09 -17.17
CA ASP A 112 -3.13 3.21 -18.31
C ASP A 112 -4.62 3.04 -18.64
N ARG A 113 -5.48 3.09 -17.62
CA ARG A 113 -6.94 2.92 -17.78
C ARG A 113 -7.72 4.23 -17.75
N GLY A 114 -7.05 5.37 -17.49
CA GLY A 114 -7.67 6.69 -17.48
C GLY A 114 -8.73 6.90 -16.40
N MET A 115 -8.69 6.10 -15.31
CA MET A 115 -9.62 6.29 -14.20
C MET A 115 -9.30 7.60 -13.47
N ASN A 116 -10.33 8.31 -13.02
CA ASN A 116 -10.11 9.38 -12.05
C ASN A 116 -9.60 8.80 -10.71
N ILE A 117 -9.01 9.65 -9.88
CA ILE A 117 -8.33 9.17 -8.66
C ILE A 117 -9.29 8.48 -7.68
N ALA A 118 -10.54 8.91 -7.59
CA ALA A 118 -11.52 8.28 -6.71
C ALA A 118 -11.90 6.88 -7.19
N GLN A 119 -12.11 6.72 -8.50
CA GLN A 119 -12.34 5.41 -9.12
C GLN A 119 -11.15 4.48 -8.95
N ALA A 120 -9.93 5.00 -9.20
CA ALA A 120 -8.69 4.22 -9.10
C ALA A 120 -8.45 3.68 -7.70
N VAL A 121 -8.71 4.50 -6.67
CA VAL A 121 -8.56 4.12 -5.26
C VAL A 121 -9.66 3.14 -4.82
N ALA A 122 -10.90 3.33 -5.27
CA ALA A 122 -12.04 2.51 -4.90
C ALA A 122 -12.12 1.17 -5.64
N ALA A 123 -11.42 1.02 -6.78
CA ALA A 123 -11.43 -0.20 -7.58
C ALA A 123 -11.06 -1.44 -6.76
N ALA A 124 -11.75 -2.55 -7.02
CA ALA A 124 -11.47 -3.83 -6.36
C ALA A 124 -10.07 -4.32 -6.73
N ARG A 125 -9.40 -4.95 -5.77
CA ARG A 125 -7.96 -5.27 -5.83
C ARG A 125 -7.71 -6.76 -5.99
N LEU A 126 -6.58 -7.05 -6.63
CA LEU A 126 -5.97 -8.36 -6.70
C LEU A 126 -4.59 -8.30 -6.01
N HIS A 127 -4.17 -9.43 -5.43
CA HIS A 127 -2.85 -9.57 -4.85
C HIS A 127 -2.29 -10.96 -5.10
N HIS A 128 -1.00 -11.03 -5.40
CA HIS A 128 -0.22 -12.25 -5.44
C HIS A 128 1.17 -11.96 -4.90
N GLN A 129 1.69 -12.82 -4.04
CA GLN A 129 2.99 -12.61 -3.38
C GLN A 129 3.96 -13.77 -3.54
N TRP A 130 3.76 -14.61 -4.57
CA TRP A 130 4.52 -15.82 -4.88
C TRP A 130 4.16 -17.00 -3.97
N LEU A 131 4.32 -16.89 -2.68
CA LEU A 131 3.93 -17.92 -1.70
C LEU A 131 3.03 -17.29 -0.61
N PRO A 132 1.88 -17.93 -0.30
CA PRO A 132 1.30 -19.08 -1.00
C PRO A 132 1.02 -18.75 -2.48
N ASP A 133 1.07 -19.76 -3.37
CA ASP A 133 0.83 -19.60 -4.80
C ASP A 133 -0.69 -19.50 -5.07
N GLU A 134 -1.25 -18.35 -4.70
CA GLU A 134 -2.67 -18.04 -4.85
C GLU A 134 -2.86 -16.56 -5.20
N VAL A 135 -3.89 -16.25 -5.98
CA VAL A 135 -4.35 -14.90 -6.26
C VAL A 135 -5.44 -14.53 -5.25
N GLU A 136 -5.15 -13.61 -4.37
CA GLU A 136 -6.18 -13.01 -3.53
C GLU A 136 -6.99 -11.99 -4.33
N ALA A 137 -8.32 -12.07 -4.27
CA ALA A 137 -9.25 -11.15 -4.91
C ALA A 137 -10.18 -10.53 -3.87
N GLU A 138 -10.34 -9.21 -3.89
CA GLU A 138 -11.39 -8.58 -3.07
C GLU A 138 -12.78 -9.01 -3.55
N ARG A 139 -13.77 -9.09 -2.64
CA ARG A 139 -15.17 -9.44 -2.97
C ARG A 139 -15.80 -8.63 -4.10
N GLY A 140 -15.29 -7.42 -4.39
CA GLY A 140 -15.76 -6.59 -5.49
C GLY A 140 -15.18 -6.94 -6.86
N VAL A 141 -14.28 -7.92 -6.97
CA VAL A 141 -13.74 -8.39 -8.25
C VAL A 141 -14.82 -9.15 -9.00
N SER A 142 -14.95 -8.86 -10.32
CA SER A 142 -15.94 -9.50 -11.19
C SER A 142 -15.81 -11.03 -11.17
N PRO A 143 -16.92 -11.77 -11.01
CA PRO A 143 -16.91 -13.23 -11.13
C PRO A 143 -16.37 -13.74 -12.47
N ASP A 144 -16.52 -12.95 -13.56
CA ASP A 144 -15.97 -13.31 -14.88
C ASP A 144 -14.44 -13.29 -14.86
N LEU A 145 -13.86 -12.30 -14.18
CA LEU A 145 -12.41 -12.21 -14.04
C LEU A 145 -11.88 -13.35 -13.19
N ILE A 146 -12.57 -13.68 -12.09
CA ILE A 146 -12.20 -14.83 -11.24
C ILE A 146 -12.20 -16.13 -12.08
N ARG A 147 -13.29 -16.42 -12.81
CA ARG A 147 -13.36 -17.59 -13.69
C ARG A 147 -12.26 -17.58 -14.77
N SER A 148 -11.91 -16.43 -15.29
CA SER A 148 -10.83 -16.31 -16.29
C SER A 148 -9.45 -16.65 -15.72
N LEU A 149 -9.18 -16.26 -14.48
CA LEU A 149 -7.94 -16.59 -13.78
C LEU A 149 -7.89 -18.11 -13.48
N GLU A 150 -8.96 -18.65 -12.91
CA GLU A 150 -9.08 -20.09 -12.62
C GLU A 150 -8.93 -20.95 -13.88
N ALA A 151 -9.49 -20.52 -15.02
CA ALA A 151 -9.34 -21.21 -16.31
C ALA A 151 -7.90 -21.19 -16.84
N ARG A 152 -7.03 -20.31 -16.33
CA ARG A 152 -5.59 -20.26 -16.62
C ARG A 152 -4.76 -21.11 -15.67
N GLY A 153 -5.39 -21.67 -14.63
CA GLY A 153 -4.74 -22.50 -13.62
C GLY A 153 -4.43 -21.76 -12.32
N ASP A 154 -4.81 -20.48 -12.18
CA ASP A 154 -4.63 -19.74 -10.94
C ASP A 154 -5.58 -20.25 -9.85
N ILE A 155 -5.11 -20.35 -8.63
CA ILE A 155 -5.94 -20.56 -7.44
C ILE A 155 -6.41 -19.19 -6.96
N VAL A 156 -7.72 -18.92 -7.03
CA VAL A 156 -8.26 -17.60 -6.60
C VAL A 156 -8.92 -17.71 -5.24
N VAL A 157 -8.50 -16.87 -4.29
CA VAL A 157 -9.07 -16.80 -2.94
C VAL A 157 -9.73 -15.45 -2.73
N VAL A 158 -11.04 -15.46 -2.52
CA VAL A 158 -11.79 -14.22 -2.25
C VAL A 158 -11.57 -13.78 -0.81
N ARG A 159 -11.21 -12.51 -0.63
CA ARG A 159 -10.90 -11.88 0.65
C ARG A 159 -11.76 -10.64 0.92
N GLU A 160 -11.83 -10.23 2.17
CA GLU A 160 -12.36 -8.92 2.53
C GLU A 160 -11.47 -7.81 1.94
N PRO A 161 -12.06 -6.64 1.61
CA PRO A 161 -11.28 -5.50 1.12
C PRO A 161 -10.15 -5.11 2.07
N TRP A 162 -9.01 -4.69 1.51
CA TRP A 162 -7.79 -4.40 2.28
C TRP A 162 -7.13 -3.08 1.90
N GLY A 163 -6.25 -2.60 2.79
CA GLY A 163 -5.45 -1.39 2.58
C GLY A 163 -6.22 -0.10 2.80
N SER A 164 -5.55 1.02 2.54
CA SER A 164 -6.08 2.38 2.63
C SER A 164 -5.28 3.29 1.71
N ALA A 165 -5.55 3.23 0.41
CA ALA A 165 -4.80 3.94 -0.61
C ALA A 165 -5.21 5.41 -0.70
N ASN A 166 -4.68 6.25 0.19
CA ASN A 166 -4.90 7.69 0.13
C ASN A 166 -4.03 8.32 -0.96
N SER A 167 -4.63 9.04 -1.88
CA SER A 167 -3.96 9.49 -3.09
C SER A 167 -4.36 10.89 -3.51
N ILE A 168 -3.46 11.57 -4.24
CA ILE A 168 -3.68 12.89 -4.82
C ILE A 168 -3.24 12.82 -6.28
N ALA A 169 -4.12 13.15 -7.21
CA ALA A 169 -3.79 13.38 -8.61
C ALA A 169 -3.69 14.88 -8.89
N ILE A 170 -2.72 15.25 -9.71
CA ILE A 170 -2.55 16.62 -10.23
C ILE A 170 -3.21 16.65 -11.60
N THR A 171 -4.25 17.45 -11.74
CA THR A 171 -5.05 17.59 -12.96
C THR A 171 -4.95 18.99 -13.54
N PRO A 172 -5.36 19.24 -14.78
CA PRO A 172 -5.44 20.59 -15.32
C PRO A 172 -6.32 21.54 -14.49
N ASP A 173 -7.34 21.00 -13.81
CA ASP A 173 -8.28 21.78 -12.99
C ASP A 173 -7.80 21.96 -11.54
N GLY A 174 -6.63 21.44 -11.18
CA GLY A 174 -6.05 21.52 -9.84
C GLY A 174 -5.77 20.16 -9.20
N LEU A 175 -5.84 20.10 -7.88
CA LEU A 175 -5.56 18.90 -7.10
C LEU A 175 -6.84 18.11 -6.86
N ALA A 176 -6.83 16.84 -7.19
CA ALA A 176 -7.91 15.91 -6.88
C ALA A 176 -7.43 14.89 -5.82
N GLY A 177 -8.00 14.97 -4.63
CA GLY A 177 -7.69 14.05 -3.53
C GLY A 177 -8.73 12.92 -3.45
N ALA A 178 -8.28 11.71 -3.14
CA ALA A 178 -9.15 10.59 -2.81
C ALA A 178 -8.69 9.87 -1.55
N ALA A 179 -9.63 9.71 -0.62
CA ALA A 179 -9.47 8.85 0.53
C ALA A 179 -10.05 7.46 0.20
N ASP A 180 -9.39 6.41 0.69
CA ASP A 180 -9.84 5.04 0.46
C ASP A 180 -11.14 4.73 1.21
N PRO A 181 -12.21 4.30 0.55
CA PRO A 181 -13.49 3.99 1.20
C PRO A 181 -13.41 2.77 2.14
N ARG A 182 -12.33 1.97 2.07
CA ARG A 182 -12.11 0.81 2.94
C ARG A 182 -11.77 1.20 4.37
N THR A 183 -11.26 2.41 4.58
CA THR A 183 -10.91 2.91 5.91
C THR A 183 -11.92 3.92 6.39
N ARG A 184 -12.65 3.57 7.42
CA ARG A 184 -13.63 4.45 8.05
C ARG A 184 -12.94 5.71 8.60
N GLY A 185 -13.46 6.89 8.26
CA GLY A 185 -12.90 8.17 8.71
C GLY A 185 -11.71 8.68 7.91
N SER A 186 -11.31 8.01 6.82
CA SER A 186 -10.35 8.56 5.86
C SER A 186 -10.93 9.79 5.17
N LEU A 187 -10.12 10.84 5.03
CA LEU A 187 -10.52 12.11 4.41
C LEU A 187 -9.47 12.57 3.41
N ALA A 188 -9.93 13.13 2.29
CA ALA A 188 -9.14 13.97 1.41
C ALA A 188 -9.56 15.42 1.68
N VAL A 189 -8.64 16.25 2.14
CA VAL A 189 -8.91 17.63 2.52
C VAL A 189 -8.08 18.56 1.65
N GLY A 190 -8.73 19.57 1.08
CA GLY A 190 -8.10 20.67 0.34
C GLY A 190 -8.44 22.02 0.98
N TYR A 191 -7.70 23.06 0.59
CA TYR A 191 -7.92 24.48 0.96
C TYR A 191 -7.58 25.36 -0.24
#